data_3439bf6826194321d330551c2e7d388a
#
_entry.id   3439bf6826194321d330551c2e7d388a
#
_cell.length_a   1.000
_cell.length_b   1.000
_cell.length_c   1.000
_cell.angle_alpha   90.00
_cell.angle_beta   90.00
_cell.angle_gamma   90.00
#
_symmetry.space_group_name_H-M   'P 1'
#
loop_
_entity.id
_entity.type
_entity.pdbx_description
1 polymer ?
#
loop_
_entity_poly.entity_id
_entity_poly.type
_entity_poly.pdbx_seq_one_letter_code
_entity_poly.pdbx_strand_id
1 'polypeptide(L)'
;MYPKIKQIVKVYDQGITMPLLCLLEPSNSLAVVKYPFNPLGNHVLINEWIAYNIAKEIQAPTPEFGCCILDKKSEYGEDFLKAAELDDITLDKRNYGYCFFSGWIQRVTPMKSLYFPVMKNVEEFDIMLLLDFIVGNVDRHEGNILFSTTNKKFYAIDYSNIFCSQRGWNRDTLKQEILRKDYRSSYLINENGKVYAPFWNRLQYEKLYHDAQMIKLKLTEEKIEEIVKSIPQEWNNYITDEEKSLLCEYLHNRIQNIDVFCEYIEQGRR
;
A
#
# COMPACT_ATOMS: atom_id res chain seq x y z
N MET A 1 20.54 1.74 11.28
CA MET A 1 19.86 2.72 12.15
C MET A 1 18.73 3.31 11.32
N TYR A 2 17.49 3.29 11.83
CA TYR A 2 16.34 3.88 11.13
C TYR A 2 16.44 5.40 11.07
N PRO A 3 16.00 6.04 9.97
CA PRO A 3 15.89 7.50 9.93
C PRO A 3 14.93 7.99 11.03
N LYS A 4 15.13 9.22 11.47
CA LYS A 4 14.24 9.87 12.45
C LYS A 4 13.44 10.97 11.80
N ILE A 5 12.27 11.24 12.33
CA ILE A 5 11.48 12.39 11.94
C ILE A 5 12.08 13.61 12.62
N LYS A 6 12.70 14.47 11.81
CA LYS A 6 13.21 15.77 12.25
C LYS A 6 12.06 16.74 12.51
N GLN A 7 11.13 16.83 11.53
CA GLN A 7 10.02 17.75 11.60
C GLN A 7 8.75 17.14 10.99
N ILE A 8 7.63 17.34 11.64
CA ILE A 8 6.29 17.10 11.11
C ILE A 8 5.86 18.38 10.41
N VAL A 9 5.80 18.35 9.06
CA VAL A 9 5.50 19.53 8.24
C VAL A 9 4.00 19.82 8.26
N LYS A 10 3.18 18.80 8.01
CA LYS A 10 1.70 18.91 8.05
C LYS A 10 1.06 17.54 8.28
N VAL A 11 -0.22 17.54 8.59
CA VAL A 11 -1.08 16.36 8.58
C VAL A 11 -1.95 16.38 7.32
N TYR A 12 -2.26 15.19 6.78
CA TYR A 12 -3.30 15.03 5.77
C TYR A 12 -4.58 14.62 6.47
N ASP A 13 -5.53 15.53 6.56
CA ASP A 13 -6.87 15.35 7.16
C ASP A 13 -7.83 14.57 6.24
N GLN A 14 -7.49 14.45 4.96
CA GLN A 14 -8.24 13.66 3.99
C GLN A 14 -7.86 12.19 4.11
N GLY A 15 -8.73 11.39 4.68
CA GLY A 15 -8.57 9.96 4.90
C GLY A 15 -8.48 9.57 6.37
N ILE A 16 -8.90 8.35 6.67
CA ILE A 16 -9.07 7.87 8.07
C ILE A 16 -7.72 7.75 8.79
N THR A 17 -6.63 7.44 8.09
CA THR A 17 -5.32 7.21 8.72
C THR A 17 -4.57 8.46 9.14
N MET A 18 -5.02 9.63 8.69
CA MET A 18 -4.42 10.94 8.99
C MET A 18 -2.89 10.95 8.87
N PRO A 19 -2.30 10.57 7.73
CA PRO A 19 -0.86 10.46 7.61
C PRO A 19 -0.17 11.82 7.68
N LEU A 20 1.10 11.81 8.11
CA LEU A 20 1.91 13.00 8.30
C LEU A 20 2.86 13.22 7.13
N LEU A 21 3.02 14.44 6.65
CA LEU A 21 4.18 14.82 5.84
C LEU A 21 5.32 15.20 6.78
N CYS A 22 6.44 14.49 6.68
CA CYS A 22 7.58 14.65 7.57
C CYS A 22 8.86 14.89 6.80
N LEU A 23 9.77 15.65 7.42
CA LEU A 23 11.17 15.75 7.02
C LEU A 23 11.97 14.71 7.81
N LEU A 24 12.67 13.82 7.11
CA LEU A 24 13.48 12.76 7.72
C LEU A 24 14.95 13.16 7.81
N GLU A 25 15.60 12.79 8.92
CA GLU A 25 17.06 12.91 9.07
C GLU A 25 17.72 11.51 9.02
N PRO A 26 18.98 11.39 8.53
CA PRO A 26 19.88 12.49 8.13
C PRO A 26 19.70 12.96 6.68
N SER A 27 18.82 12.34 5.89
CA SER A 27 18.70 12.59 4.44
C SER A 27 18.10 13.95 4.09
N ASN A 28 17.39 14.60 5.01
CA ASN A 28 16.54 15.77 4.75
C ASN A 28 15.52 15.53 3.61
N SER A 29 15.07 14.29 3.44
CA SER A 29 14.04 13.91 2.47
C SER A 29 12.66 14.05 3.07
N LEU A 30 11.69 14.43 2.23
CA LEU A 30 10.27 14.41 2.61
C LEU A 30 9.70 13.01 2.45
N ALA A 31 8.83 12.61 3.38
CA ALA A 31 8.12 11.35 3.36
C ALA A 31 6.71 11.50 3.92
N VAL A 32 5.80 10.65 3.46
CA VAL A 32 4.47 10.48 4.04
C VAL A 32 4.56 9.36 5.08
N VAL A 33 4.20 9.66 6.32
CA VAL A 33 4.40 8.79 7.48
C VAL A 33 3.07 8.34 8.07
N LYS A 34 2.92 7.04 8.29
CA LYS A 34 1.84 6.43 9.07
C LYS A 34 2.41 5.97 10.41
N TYR A 35 1.73 6.33 11.49
CA TYR A 35 2.22 6.20 12.86
C TYR A 35 1.36 5.23 13.69
N PRO A 36 1.89 4.70 14.79
CA PRO A 36 1.15 3.81 15.69
C PRO A 36 -0.09 4.48 16.28
N PHE A 37 -1.12 3.70 16.58
CA PHE A 37 -2.37 4.16 17.16
C PHE A 37 -3.05 5.29 16.37
N ASN A 38 -2.86 5.28 15.03
CA ASN A 38 -3.66 6.11 14.16
C ASN A 38 -5.14 5.65 14.20
N PRO A 39 -6.11 6.47 13.72
CA PRO A 39 -7.53 6.15 13.83
C PRO A 39 -7.97 4.81 13.23
N LEU A 40 -7.22 4.27 12.25
CA LEU A 40 -7.50 2.95 11.64
C LEU A 40 -6.79 1.79 12.36
N GLY A 41 -5.95 2.08 13.35
CA GLY A 41 -5.24 1.09 14.17
C GLY A 41 -3.85 0.71 13.65
N ASN A 42 -3.18 -0.20 14.40
CA ASN A 42 -1.79 -0.53 14.18
C ASN A 42 -1.54 -1.49 12.99
N HIS A 43 -2.55 -2.26 12.59
CA HIS A 43 -2.43 -3.14 11.41
C HIS A 43 -2.14 -2.36 10.12
N VAL A 44 -2.43 -1.07 10.06
CA VAL A 44 -2.03 -0.21 8.94
C VAL A 44 -0.53 -0.28 8.66
N LEU A 45 0.30 -0.30 9.71
CA LEU A 45 1.77 -0.38 9.58
C LEU A 45 2.19 -1.73 8.97
N ILE A 46 1.53 -2.81 9.38
CA ILE A 46 1.75 -4.16 8.86
C ILE A 46 1.31 -4.25 7.39
N ASN A 47 0.14 -3.72 7.08
CA ASN A 47 -0.44 -3.71 5.74
C ASN A 47 0.49 -3.02 4.74
N GLU A 48 0.90 -1.79 5.06
CA GLU A 48 1.83 -1.02 4.25
C GLU A 48 3.15 -1.76 4.07
N TRP A 49 3.72 -2.28 5.16
CA TRP A 49 4.99 -3.01 5.11
C TRP A 49 4.95 -4.20 4.17
N ILE A 50 3.93 -5.06 4.31
CA ILE A 50 3.77 -6.26 3.49
C ILE A 50 3.54 -5.87 2.02
N ALA A 51 2.58 -4.97 1.75
CA ALA A 51 2.25 -4.58 0.39
C ALA A 51 3.44 -3.95 -0.34
N TYR A 52 4.20 -3.06 0.31
CA TYR A 52 5.35 -2.41 -0.30
C TYR A 52 6.55 -3.36 -0.48
N ASN A 53 6.75 -4.34 0.41
CA ASN A 53 7.77 -5.38 0.20
C ASN A 53 7.39 -6.29 -0.97
N ILE A 54 6.14 -6.71 -1.10
CA ILE A 54 5.67 -7.44 -2.28
C ILE A 54 5.84 -6.58 -3.53
N ALA A 55 5.42 -5.30 -3.50
CA ALA A 55 5.58 -4.35 -4.60
C ALA A 55 7.02 -4.25 -5.07
N LYS A 56 7.97 -4.18 -4.14
CA LYS A 56 9.41 -4.13 -4.41
C LYS A 56 9.89 -5.38 -5.14
N GLU A 57 9.49 -6.58 -4.69
CA GLU A 57 9.89 -7.85 -5.31
C GLU A 57 9.35 -8.00 -6.75
N ILE A 58 8.11 -7.56 -6.98
CA ILE A 58 7.49 -7.63 -8.31
C ILE A 58 7.72 -6.37 -9.16
N GLN A 59 8.40 -5.37 -8.63
CA GLN A 59 8.68 -4.08 -9.28
C GLN A 59 7.42 -3.29 -9.64
N ALA A 60 6.40 -3.33 -8.76
CA ALA A 60 5.21 -2.51 -8.92
C ALA A 60 5.52 -1.01 -8.72
N PRO A 61 4.76 -0.13 -9.39
CA PRO A 61 5.03 1.32 -9.37
C PRO A 61 4.65 1.96 -8.03
N THR A 62 5.46 1.76 -7.02
CA THR A 62 5.33 2.36 -5.68
C THR A 62 6.50 3.29 -5.38
N PRO A 63 6.34 4.28 -4.49
CA PRO A 63 7.48 5.07 -3.99
C PRO A 63 8.44 4.22 -3.16
N GLU A 64 9.63 4.74 -2.90
CA GLU A 64 10.53 4.21 -1.87
C GLU A 64 9.83 4.18 -0.52
N PHE A 65 10.20 3.23 0.33
CA PHE A 65 9.57 3.06 1.63
C PHE A 65 10.54 2.55 2.69
N GLY A 66 10.11 2.60 3.93
CA GLY A 66 10.87 2.06 5.04
C GLY A 66 10.21 2.31 6.40
N CYS A 67 11.00 2.09 7.43
CA CYS A 67 10.64 2.39 8.81
C CYS A 67 11.37 3.64 9.27
N CYS A 68 10.71 4.53 10.02
CA CYS A 68 11.31 5.70 10.66
C CYS A 68 10.83 5.83 12.10
N ILE A 69 11.46 6.73 12.86
CA ILE A 69 11.15 6.93 14.27
C ILE A 69 10.51 8.31 14.46
N LEU A 70 9.30 8.32 15.02
CA LEU A 70 8.65 9.50 15.57
C LEU A 70 8.92 9.55 17.08
N ASP A 71 9.53 10.62 17.56
CA ASP A 71 9.78 10.80 18.98
C ASP A 71 9.44 12.24 19.44
N LYS A 72 9.48 12.46 20.75
CA LYS A 72 9.18 13.76 21.37
C LYS A 72 10.15 14.90 20.98
N LYS A 73 11.23 14.60 20.26
CA LYS A 73 12.20 15.59 19.79
C LYS A 73 11.88 16.06 18.37
N SER A 74 10.93 15.39 17.69
CA SER A 74 10.45 15.81 16.38
C SER A 74 9.81 17.19 16.51
N GLU A 75 10.23 18.12 15.66
CA GLU A 75 9.70 19.50 15.63
C GLU A 75 8.32 19.53 14.97
N TYR A 76 7.48 20.48 15.33
CA TYR A 76 6.21 20.73 14.67
C TYR A 76 6.33 21.93 13.74
N GLY A 77 6.02 21.76 12.46
CA GLY A 77 5.97 22.82 11.48
C GLY A 77 4.72 23.71 11.63
N GLU A 78 4.78 24.92 11.12
CA GLU A 78 3.67 25.88 11.23
C GLU A 78 2.36 25.36 10.66
N ASP A 79 2.37 24.65 9.54
CA ASP A 79 1.16 24.10 8.91
C ASP A 79 0.55 22.98 9.75
N PHE A 80 1.38 22.17 10.42
CA PHE A 80 0.88 21.18 11.37
C PHE A 80 0.23 21.86 12.59
N LEU A 81 0.88 22.86 13.17
CA LEU A 81 0.35 23.58 14.34
C LEU A 81 -0.99 24.25 14.04
N LYS A 82 -1.13 24.88 12.86
CA LYS A 82 -2.40 25.48 12.42
C LYS A 82 -3.51 24.43 12.27
N ALA A 83 -3.22 23.29 11.65
CA ALA A 83 -4.20 22.21 11.51
C ALA A 83 -4.57 21.61 12.87
N ALA A 84 -3.60 21.42 13.76
CA ALA A 84 -3.83 20.91 15.11
C ALA A 84 -4.78 21.82 15.93
N GLU A 85 -4.64 23.13 15.79
CA GLU A 85 -5.54 24.10 16.45
C GLU A 85 -6.96 24.10 15.88
N LEU A 86 -7.10 23.92 14.54
CA LEU A 86 -8.40 23.98 13.86
C LEU A 86 -9.20 22.67 14.00
N ASP A 87 -8.53 21.53 13.91
CA ASP A 87 -9.15 20.22 13.78
C ASP A 87 -8.98 19.33 15.02
N ASP A 88 -8.50 19.90 16.14
CA ASP A 88 -8.24 19.21 17.42
C ASP A 88 -7.34 17.98 17.25
N ILE A 89 -6.38 18.05 16.31
CA ILE A 89 -5.44 16.98 16.01
C ILE A 89 -4.32 16.98 17.03
N THR A 90 -4.25 15.95 17.87
CA THR A 90 -3.19 15.79 18.87
C THR A 90 -2.45 14.49 18.67
N LEU A 91 -1.12 14.58 18.62
CA LEU A 91 -0.25 13.41 18.74
C LEU A 91 0.10 13.23 20.22
N ASP A 92 -0.21 12.08 20.77
CA ASP A 92 0.12 11.73 22.15
C ASP A 92 1.28 10.72 22.25
N LYS A 93 1.63 10.32 23.46
CA LYS A 93 2.75 9.39 23.69
C LYS A 93 2.57 8.03 23.00
N ARG A 94 1.35 7.61 22.71
CA ARG A 94 1.06 6.32 22.04
C ARG A 94 1.44 6.37 20.55
N ASN A 95 1.40 7.56 19.94
CA ASN A 95 1.77 7.74 18.55
C ASN A 95 3.29 7.74 18.31
N TYR A 96 4.08 7.91 19.39
CA TYR A 96 5.54 7.85 19.29
C TYR A 96 6.03 6.41 19.14
N GLY A 97 7.07 6.25 18.33
CA GLY A 97 7.69 4.97 18.08
C GLY A 97 8.06 4.75 16.63
N TYR A 98 8.07 3.51 16.23
CA TYR A 98 8.42 3.11 14.87
C TYR A 98 7.22 3.26 13.93
N CYS A 99 7.41 4.04 12.89
CA CYS A 99 6.41 4.41 11.89
C CYS A 99 6.77 3.80 10.54
N PHE A 100 5.76 3.56 9.71
CA PHE A 100 5.98 3.30 8.28
C PHE A 100 6.11 4.63 7.54
N PHE A 101 7.01 4.71 6.55
CA PHE A 101 7.05 5.85 5.64
C PHE A 101 7.09 5.41 4.18
N SER A 102 6.47 6.22 3.32
CA SER A 102 6.66 6.21 1.87
C SER A 102 7.24 7.54 1.40
N GLY A 103 8.17 7.47 0.44
CA GLY A 103 8.86 8.65 -0.08
C GLY A 103 7.89 9.66 -0.71
N TRP A 104 8.12 10.92 -0.47
CA TRP A 104 7.33 12.01 -1.05
C TRP A 104 7.51 12.10 -2.56
N ILE A 105 6.42 12.06 -3.30
CA ILE A 105 6.40 12.22 -4.76
C ILE A 105 6.07 13.68 -5.08
N GLN A 106 6.97 14.32 -5.81
CA GLN A 106 6.82 15.74 -6.15
C GLN A 106 5.80 15.97 -7.26
N ARG A 107 5.05 17.08 -7.15
CA ARG A 107 4.13 17.60 -8.18
C ARG A 107 3.19 16.53 -8.70
N VAL A 108 2.49 15.89 -7.78
CA VAL A 108 1.51 14.84 -8.09
C VAL A 108 0.10 15.41 -8.29
N THR A 109 -0.66 14.68 -9.07
CA THR A 109 -2.10 14.85 -9.26
C THR A 109 -2.75 13.46 -9.32
N PRO A 110 -4.02 13.31 -8.94
CA PRO A 110 -4.74 12.06 -9.17
C PRO A 110 -4.66 11.65 -10.64
N MET A 111 -4.58 10.34 -10.87
CA MET A 111 -4.43 9.78 -12.20
C MET A 111 -5.63 10.08 -13.09
N LYS A 112 -5.36 10.49 -14.34
CA LYS A 112 -6.37 10.70 -15.38
C LYS A 112 -5.88 10.17 -16.74
N SER A 113 -6.79 9.68 -17.58
CA SER A 113 -6.45 9.13 -18.91
C SER A 113 -5.74 10.13 -19.83
N LEU A 114 -5.94 11.43 -19.63
CA LEU A 114 -5.27 12.49 -20.40
C LEU A 114 -3.74 12.47 -20.25
N TYR A 115 -3.20 11.80 -19.20
CA TYR A 115 -1.75 11.70 -18.99
C TYR A 115 -1.10 10.53 -19.73
N PHE A 116 -1.87 9.58 -20.28
CA PHE A 116 -1.31 8.40 -20.97
C PHE A 116 -0.31 8.72 -22.08
N PRO A 117 -0.53 9.74 -22.95
CA PRO A 117 0.43 10.05 -24.02
C PRO A 117 1.82 10.44 -23.54
N VAL A 118 1.94 10.92 -22.30
CA VAL A 118 3.20 11.38 -21.72
C VAL A 118 3.71 10.49 -20.57
N MET A 119 2.95 9.46 -20.21
CA MET A 119 3.28 8.55 -19.13
C MET A 119 4.33 7.54 -19.58
N LYS A 120 5.40 7.39 -18.78
CA LYS A 120 6.52 6.52 -19.09
C LYS A 120 6.33 5.08 -18.63
N ASN A 121 5.39 4.85 -17.72
CA ASN A 121 5.18 3.54 -17.10
C ASN A 121 3.72 3.07 -17.15
N VAL A 122 2.98 3.46 -18.17
CA VAL A 122 1.59 3.04 -18.33
C VAL A 122 1.44 1.51 -18.41
N GLU A 123 2.47 0.83 -18.90
CA GLU A 123 2.52 -0.64 -19.04
C GLU A 123 2.72 -1.37 -17.69
N GLU A 124 3.08 -0.63 -16.63
CA GLU A 124 3.18 -1.18 -15.27
C GLU A 124 1.81 -1.30 -14.58
N PHE A 125 0.73 -0.92 -15.27
CA PHE A 125 -0.63 -1.08 -14.75
C PHE A 125 -0.96 -2.55 -14.45
N ASP A 126 -0.51 -3.48 -15.29
CA ASP A 126 -0.73 -4.91 -15.10
C ASP A 126 -0.17 -5.37 -13.75
N ILE A 127 1.07 -4.95 -13.45
CA ILE A 127 1.73 -5.30 -12.18
C ILE A 127 1.00 -4.66 -10.98
N MET A 128 0.52 -3.42 -11.10
CA MET A 128 -0.28 -2.79 -10.05
C MET A 128 -1.59 -3.54 -9.82
N LEU A 129 -2.28 -3.94 -10.88
CA LEU A 129 -3.53 -4.71 -10.80
C LEU A 129 -3.31 -6.07 -10.12
N LEU A 130 -2.23 -6.78 -10.51
CA LEU A 130 -1.86 -8.04 -9.89
C LEU A 130 -1.44 -7.88 -8.42
N LEU A 131 -0.74 -6.80 -8.08
CA LEU A 131 -0.44 -6.47 -6.67
C LEU A 131 -1.73 -6.28 -5.87
N ASP A 132 -2.65 -5.45 -6.37
CA ASP A 132 -3.95 -5.21 -5.70
C ASP A 132 -4.73 -6.51 -5.50
N PHE A 133 -4.67 -7.43 -6.49
CA PHE A 133 -5.21 -8.78 -6.34
C PHE A 133 -4.52 -9.56 -5.23
N ILE A 134 -3.18 -9.65 -5.23
CA ILE A 134 -2.40 -10.46 -4.27
C ILE A 134 -2.68 -10.00 -2.85
N VAL A 135 -2.64 -8.71 -2.58
CA VAL A 135 -2.88 -8.18 -1.24
C VAL A 135 -4.36 -8.00 -0.90
N GLY A 136 -5.28 -8.22 -1.86
CA GLY A 136 -6.71 -8.01 -1.66
C GLY A 136 -7.06 -6.56 -1.33
N ASN A 137 -6.56 -5.62 -2.12
CA ASN A 137 -6.79 -4.19 -1.91
C ASN A 137 -8.21 -3.80 -2.35
N VAL A 138 -9.06 -3.44 -1.41
CA VAL A 138 -10.47 -3.07 -1.64
C VAL A 138 -10.71 -1.57 -1.66
N ASP A 139 -9.65 -0.77 -1.58
CA ASP A 139 -9.73 0.69 -1.44
C ASP A 139 -8.90 1.43 -2.50
N ARG A 140 -8.79 0.88 -3.70
CA ARG A 140 -8.12 1.56 -4.80
C ARG A 140 -9.03 2.62 -5.39
N HIS A 141 -8.79 3.89 -5.10
CA HIS A 141 -9.50 5.04 -5.64
C HIS A 141 -8.54 6.04 -6.30
N GLU A 142 -9.06 7.09 -6.95
CA GLU A 142 -8.26 8.05 -7.71
C GLU A 142 -7.15 8.73 -6.89
N GLY A 143 -7.38 8.96 -5.60
CA GLY A 143 -6.37 9.51 -4.67
C GLY A 143 -5.22 8.56 -4.39
N ASN A 144 -5.38 7.25 -4.66
CA ASN A 144 -4.40 6.20 -4.39
C ASN A 144 -3.60 5.79 -5.65
N ILE A 145 -3.83 6.47 -6.80
CA ILE A 145 -2.98 6.39 -7.98
C ILE A 145 -2.58 7.82 -8.36
N LEU A 146 -1.31 8.14 -8.16
CA LEU A 146 -0.78 9.48 -8.36
C LEU A 146 0.07 9.55 -9.63
N PHE A 147 -0.16 10.56 -10.46
CA PHE A 147 0.71 10.87 -11.59
C PHE A 147 1.64 12.02 -11.23
N SER A 148 2.95 11.80 -11.31
CA SER A 148 3.95 12.85 -11.14
C SER A 148 4.21 13.56 -12.47
N THR A 149 3.94 14.86 -12.51
CA THR A 149 4.20 15.69 -13.68
C THR A 149 5.69 15.94 -13.90
N THR A 150 6.53 15.71 -12.88
CA THR A 150 7.98 15.88 -12.94
C THR A 150 8.65 14.73 -13.69
N ASN A 151 8.45 13.49 -13.24
CA ASN A 151 9.11 12.32 -13.83
C ASN A 151 8.26 11.58 -14.87
N LYS A 152 7.01 12.00 -15.04
CA LYS A 152 6.04 11.42 -15.99
C LYS A 152 5.72 9.95 -15.70
N LYS A 153 5.64 9.59 -14.41
CA LYS A 153 5.28 8.25 -13.97
C LYS A 153 4.04 8.31 -13.08
N PHE A 154 3.26 7.22 -13.09
CA PHE A 154 2.26 7.01 -12.05
C PHE A 154 2.83 6.16 -10.91
N TYR A 155 2.22 6.28 -9.74
CA TYR A 155 2.55 5.53 -8.53
C TYR A 155 1.27 5.09 -7.84
N ALA A 156 1.25 3.83 -7.43
CA ALA A 156 0.24 3.30 -6.53
C ALA A 156 0.70 3.52 -5.08
N ILE A 157 -0.19 4.07 -4.28
CA ILE A 157 0.07 4.37 -2.87
C ILE A 157 -1.11 3.88 -2.03
N ASP A 158 -0.94 3.92 -0.70
CA ASP A 158 -1.94 3.61 0.30
C ASP A 158 -2.50 2.19 0.22
N TYR A 159 -1.92 1.32 1.02
CA TYR A 159 -2.33 -0.07 1.19
C TYR A 159 -2.88 -0.31 2.60
N SER A 160 -3.49 0.70 3.21
CA SER A 160 -4.07 0.59 4.56
C SER A 160 -5.20 -0.43 4.63
N ASN A 161 -6.01 -0.54 3.56
CA ASN A 161 -7.19 -1.39 3.47
C ASN A 161 -6.96 -2.57 2.52
N ILE A 162 -6.15 -3.53 2.96
CA ILE A 162 -5.85 -4.77 2.23
C ILE A 162 -6.39 -6.00 2.98
N PHE A 163 -6.13 -7.18 2.45
CA PHE A 163 -6.64 -8.46 2.92
C PHE A 163 -8.18 -8.52 2.92
N CYS A 164 -8.77 -7.91 1.87
CA CYS A 164 -10.22 -7.86 1.65
C CYS A 164 -11.02 -7.21 2.78
N SER A 165 -10.40 -6.28 3.51
CA SER A 165 -11.03 -5.61 4.65
C SER A 165 -10.97 -4.08 4.55
N GLN A 166 -12.13 -3.43 4.65
CA GLN A 166 -12.25 -1.97 4.67
C GLN A 166 -12.07 -1.35 6.07
N ARG A 167 -12.08 -2.16 7.14
CA ARG A 167 -12.07 -1.67 8.53
C ARG A 167 -11.01 -2.36 9.40
N GLY A 168 -9.98 -2.87 8.76
CA GLY A 168 -8.99 -3.70 9.43
C GLY A 168 -9.43 -5.17 9.48
N TRP A 169 -8.45 -6.04 9.56
CA TRP A 169 -8.62 -7.48 9.65
C TRP A 169 -8.21 -7.96 11.04
N ASN A 170 -8.59 -9.18 11.36
CA ASN A 170 -8.13 -9.93 12.50
C ASN A 170 -7.99 -11.42 12.11
N ARG A 171 -7.53 -12.22 13.03
CA ARG A 171 -7.36 -13.67 12.84
C ARG A 171 -8.59 -14.34 12.19
N ASP A 172 -9.79 -14.04 12.68
CA ASP A 172 -11.00 -14.74 12.25
C ASP A 172 -11.47 -14.30 10.87
N THR A 173 -11.40 -13.00 10.57
CA THR A 173 -11.70 -12.48 9.23
C THR A 173 -10.70 -12.99 8.19
N LEU A 174 -9.42 -13.08 8.54
CA LEU A 174 -8.39 -13.58 7.64
C LEU A 174 -8.60 -15.09 7.34
N LYS A 175 -8.95 -15.90 8.35
CA LYS A 175 -9.36 -17.29 8.17
C LYS A 175 -10.57 -17.43 7.24
N GLN A 176 -11.57 -16.56 7.40
CA GLN A 176 -12.76 -16.58 6.54
C GLN A 176 -12.40 -16.25 5.08
N GLU A 177 -11.53 -15.29 4.84
CA GLU A 177 -11.08 -14.95 3.47
C GLU A 177 -10.28 -16.10 2.83
N ILE A 178 -9.41 -16.78 3.60
CA ILE A 178 -8.70 -17.97 3.13
C ILE A 178 -9.69 -19.09 2.75
N LEU A 179 -10.68 -19.35 3.60
CA LEU A 179 -11.69 -20.40 3.36
C LEU A 179 -12.64 -20.09 2.20
N ARG A 180 -12.89 -18.80 1.92
CA ARG A 180 -13.77 -18.36 0.82
C ARG A 180 -13.21 -18.77 -0.54
N LYS A 181 -11.89 -18.79 -0.73
CA LYS A 181 -11.21 -19.15 -1.99
C LYS A 181 -11.72 -18.36 -3.21
N ASP A 182 -12.11 -17.09 -2.99
CA ASP A 182 -12.56 -16.21 -4.08
C ASP A 182 -11.38 -15.62 -4.85
N TYR A 183 -10.79 -16.44 -5.72
CA TYR A 183 -9.65 -16.03 -6.56
C TYR A 183 -10.05 -15.26 -7.82
N ARG A 184 -11.35 -15.16 -8.14
CA ARG A 184 -11.85 -14.24 -9.17
C ARG A 184 -11.80 -12.80 -8.69
N SER A 185 -11.97 -12.61 -7.38
CA SER A 185 -11.98 -11.29 -6.75
C SER A 185 -12.88 -10.28 -7.46
N SER A 186 -14.05 -10.73 -7.86
CA SER A 186 -15.03 -9.90 -8.59
C SER A 186 -15.39 -8.62 -7.82
N TYR A 187 -15.43 -8.70 -6.48
CA TYR A 187 -15.64 -7.55 -5.61
C TYR A 187 -14.54 -6.48 -5.77
N LEU A 188 -13.26 -6.87 -5.90
CA LEU A 188 -12.16 -5.96 -6.12
C LEU A 188 -12.34 -5.17 -7.42
N ILE A 189 -12.76 -5.85 -8.49
CA ILE A 189 -13.04 -5.19 -9.77
C ILE A 189 -14.28 -4.30 -9.69
N ASN A 190 -15.29 -4.68 -8.91
CA ASN A 190 -16.50 -3.88 -8.74
C ASN A 190 -16.23 -2.63 -7.89
N GLU A 191 -15.52 -2.76 -6.78
CA GLU A 191 -15.19 -1.63 -5.89
C GLU A 191 -14.21 -0.65 -6.55
N ASN A 192 -13.14 -1.17 -7.14
CA ASN A 192 -12.06 -0.36 -7.71
C ASN A 192 -12.25 -0.06 -9.21
N GLY A 193 -13.29 -0.58 -9.85
CA GLY A 193 -13.44 -0.60 -11.32
C GLY A 193 -13.42 0.78 -11.97
N LYS A 194 -13.92 1.81 -11.30
CA LYS A 194 -13.88 3.19 -11.80
C LYS A 194 -12.46 3.70 -12.00
N VAL A 195 -11.56 3.34 -11.09
CA VAL A 195 -10.15 3.73 -11.13
C VAL A 195 -9.37 2.93 -12.16
N TYR A 196 -9.72 1.66 -12.34
CA TYR A 196 -9.10 0.82 -13.36
C TYR A 196 -9.62 1.13 -14.78
N ALA A 197 -10.86 1.66 -14.92
CA ALA A 197 -11.50 1.88 -16.21
C ALA A 197 -10.63 2.64 -17.24
N PRO A 198 -9.90 3.71 -16.91
CA PRO A 198 -9.03 4.40 -17.87
C PRO A 198 -7.91 3.51 -18.44
N PHE A 199 -7.46 2.52 -17.70
CA PHE A 199 -6.35 1.65 -18.09
C PHE A 199 -6.80 0.42 -18.89
N TRP A 200 -8.08 0.04 -18.80
CA TRP A 200 -8.54 -1.22 -19.39
C TRP A 200 -8.22 -1.35 -20.89
N ASN A 201 -8.31 -0.29 -21.68
CA ASN A 201 -7.98 -0.32 -23.11
C ASN A 201 -6.48 -0.45 -23.39
N ARG A 202 -5.64 -0.41 -22.35
CA ARG A 202 -4.19 -0.56 -22.41
C ARG A 202 -3.73 -1.94 -21.93
N LEU A 203 -4.61 -2.67 -21.24
CA LEU A 203 -4.31 -4.00 -20.74
C LEU A 203 -4.10 -4.97 -21.90
N GLN A 204 -2.95 -5.63 -21.91
CA GLN A 204 -2.60 -6.71 -22.83
C GLN A 204 -2.65 -8.02 -22.08
N TYR A 205 -3.60 -8.91 -22.43
CA TYR A 205 -3.81 -10.15 -21.67
C TYR A 205 -2.59 -11.08 -21.68
N GLU A 206 -1.92 -11.20 -22.81
CA GLU A 206 -0.69 -12.00 -22.92
C GLU A 206 0.37 -11.50 -21.94
N LYS A 207 0.53 -10.17 -21.83
CA LYS A 207 1.44 -9.56 -20.88
C LYS A 207 0.97 -9.78 -19.44
N LEU A 208 -0.33 -9.62 -19.15
CA LEU A 208 -0.89 -9.87 -17.82
C LEU A 208 -0.60 -11.31 -17.34
N TYR A 209 -0.82 -12.31 -18.22
CA TYR A 209 -0.49 -13.70 -17.92
C TYR A 209 1.01 -13.91 -17.73
N HIS A 210 1.82 -13.32 -18.60
CA HIS A 210 3.28 -13.40 -18.46
C HIS A 210 3.73 -12.84 -17.11
N ASP A 211 3.26 -11.66 -16.73
CA ASP A 211 3.59 -11.00 -15.47
C ASP A 211 3.10 -11.83 -14.27
N ALA A 212 1.91 -12.43 -14.36
CA ALA A 212 1.41 -13.35 -13.34
C ALA A 212 2.33 -14.56 -13.14
N GLN A 213 2.85 -15.17 -14.21
CA GLN A 213 3.82 -16.29 -14.12
C GLN A 213 5.15 -15.82 -13.52
N MET A 214 5.65 -14.65 -13.91
CA MET A 214 6.87 -14.08 -13.33
C MET A 214 6.70 -13.78 -11.84
N ILE A 215 5.52 -13.34 -11.40
CA ILE A 215 5.19 -13.13 -10.00
C ILE A 215 5.23 -14.45 -9.22
N LYS A 216 4.63 -15.53 -9.74
CA LYS A 216 4.70 -16.87 -9.11
C LYS A 216 6.14 -17.33 -8.90
N LEU A 217 7.02 -17.08 -9.87
CA LEU A 217 8.44 -17.45 -9.78
C LEU A 217 9.20 -16.61 -8.74
N LYS A 218 8.86 -15.34 -8.59
CA LYS A 218 9.52 -14.42 -7.65
C LYS A 218 9.02 -14.56 -6.22
N LEU A 219 7.70 -14.72 -6.06
CA LEU A 219 7.03 -14.79 -4.75
C LEU A 219 6.79 -16.25 -4.36
N THR A 220 7.88 -17.00 -4.17
CA THR A 220 7.81 -18.35 -3.61
C THR A 220 7.31 -18.35 -2.17
N GLU A 221 6.96 -19.51 -1.62
CA GLU A 221 6.54 -19.63 -0.22
C GLU A 221 7.61 -19.08 0.74
N GLU A 222 8.88 -19.43 0.49
CA GLU A 222 10.01 -18.94 1.26
C GLU A 222 10.15 -17.41 1.19
N LYS A 223 9.90 -16.82 0.01
CA LYS A 223 9.96 -15.36 -0.15
C LYS A 223 8.81 -14.67 0.58
N ILE A 224 7.61 -15.23 0.56
CA ILE A 224 6.47 -14.72 1.33
C ILE A 224 6.78 -14.78 2.83
N GLU A 225 7.30 -15.90 3.32
CA GLU A 225 7.73 -16.02 4.73
C GLU A 225 8.81 -14.99 5.08
N GLU A 226 9.80 -14.78 4.20
CA GLU A 226 10.85 -13.77 4.39
C GLU A 226 10.24 -12.37 4.53
N ILE A 227 9.29 -12.01 3.66
CA ILE A 227 8.57 -10.73 3.72
C ILE A 227 7.83 -10.59 5.05
N VAL A 228 7.06 -11.59 5.47
CA VAL A 228 6.31 -11.53 6.72
C VAL A 228 7.25 -11.51 7.94
N LYS A 229 8.35 -12.25 7.91
CA LYS A 229 9.40 -12.24 8.96
C LYS A 229 10.16 -10.91 9.00
N SER A 230 10.20 -10.15 7.91
CA SER A 230 10.85 -8.84 7.84
C SER A 230 10.07 -7.71 8.53
N ILE A 231 8.85 -7.98 9.01
CA ILE A 231 8.08 -7.01 9.81
C ILE A 231 8.97 -6.53 10.96
N PRO A 232 9.15 -5.21 11.16
CA PRO A 232 9.97 -4.67 12.24
C PRO A 232 9.61 -5.26 13.59
N GLN A 233 10.63 -5.67 14.37
CA GLN A 233 10.42 -6.30 15.69
C GLN A 233 9.63 -5.38 16.64
N GLU A 234 9.76 -4.09 16.46
CA GLU A 234 9.05 -3.07 17.23
C GLU A 234 7.54 -3.11 17.04
N TRP A 235 7.07 -3.75 15.96
CA TRP A 235 5.65 -3.94 15.68
C TRP A 235 5.12 -5.33 16.09
N ASN A 236 5.94 -6.18 16.72
CA ASN A 236 5.51 -7.51 17.14
C ASN A 236 4.33 -7.50 18.13
N ASN A 237 4.12 -6.40 18.86
CA ASN A 237 2.95 -6.25 19.72
C ASN A 237 1.65 -5.93 18.95
N TYR A 238 1.74 -5.69 17.63
CA TYR A 238 0.60 -5.36 16.78
C TYR A 238 0.11 -6.54 15.96
N ILE A 239 0.85 -7.65 15.95
CA ILE A 239 0.54 -8.85 15.16
C ILE A 239 1.02 -10.09 15.92
N THR A 240 0.18 -11.11 16.01
CA THR A 240 0.51 -12.40 16.61
C THR A 240 1.22 -13.34 15.63
N ASP A 241 1.90 -14.35 16.13
CA ASP A 241 2.54 -15.36 15.25
C ASP A 241 1.51 -16.19 14.48
N GLU A 242 0.31 -16.42 15.04
CA GLU A 242 -0.79 -17.05 14.31
C GLU A 242 -1.25 -16.18 13.14
N GLU A 243 -1.39 -14.88 13.34
CA GLU A 243 -1.74 -13.95 12.26
C GLU A 243 -0.66 -13.87 11.19
N LYS A 244 0.62 -13.90 11.55
CA LYS A 244 1.73 -13.99 10.58
C LYS A 244 1.63 -15.24 9.71
N SER A 245 1.35 -16.39 10.34
CA SER A 245 1.16 -17.65 9.61
C SER A 245 -0.04 -17.58 8.64
N LEU A 246 -1.15 -17.00 9.08
CA LEU A 246 -2.34 -16.81 8.24
C LEU A 246 -2.08 -15.82 7.09
N LEU A 247 -1.27 -14.79 7.30
CA LEU A 247 -0.86 -13.89 6.22
C LEU A 247 -0.02 -14.61 5.17
N CYS A 248 0.91 -15.47 5.58
CA CYS A 248 1.67 -16.31 4.65
C CYS A 248 0.74 -17.21 3.83
N GLU A 249 -0.21 -17.89 4.49
CA GLU A 249 -1.18 -18.75 3.83
C GLU A 249 -2.09 -17.97 2.87
N TYR A 250 -2.61 -16.83 3.29
CA TYR A 250 -3.45 -15.96 2.46
C TYR A 250 -2.73 -15.54 1.18
N LEU A 251 -1.52 -14.98 1.31
CA LEU A 251 -0.71 -14.49 0.19
C LEU A 251 -0.33 -15.64 -0.75
N HIS A 252 0.15 -16.76 -0.20
CA HIS A 252 0.52 -17.94 -0.98
C HIS A 252 -0.67 -18.45 -1.81
N ASN A 253 -1.84 -18.62 -1.19
CA ASN A 253 -3.03 -19.09 -1.88
C ASN A 253 -3.43 -18.17 -3.04
N ARG A 254 -3.36 -16.86 -2.86
CA ARG A 254 -3.70 -15.90 -3.93
C ARG A 254 -2.67 -15.93 -5.06
N ILE A 255 -1.39 -16.00 -4.74
CA ILE A 255 -0.32 -16.07 -5.75
C ILE A 255 -0.44 -17.37 -6.56
N GLN A 256 -0.68 -18.51 -5.92
CA GLN A 256 -0.85 -19.78 -6.64
C GLN A 256 -2.07 -19.78 -7.57
N ASN A 257 -3.11 -19.03 -7.25
CA ASN A 257 -4.35 -18.96 -8.03
C ASN A 257 -4.52 -17.65 -8.83
N ILE A 258 -3.43 -16.90 -9.06
CA ILE A 258 -3.44 -15.63 -9.78
C ILE A 258 -3.98 -15.77 -11.22
N ASP A 259 -3.82 -16.94 -11.84
CA ASP A 259 -4.33 -17.23 -13.18
C ASP A 259 -5.86 -17.16 -13.25
N VAL A 260 -6.56 -17.62 -12.18
CA VAL A 260 -8.03 -17.54 -12.08
C VAL A 260 -8.49 -16.08 -12.12
N PHE A 261 -7.73 -15.17 -11.54
CA PHE A 261 -7.99 -13.74 -11.63
C PHE A 261 -7.74 -13.20 -13.04
N CYS A 262 -6.63 -13.58 -13.69
CA CYS A 262 -6.33 -13.18 -15.06
C CYS A 262 -7.43 -13.64 -16.04
N GLU A 263 -7.89 -14.90 -15.92
CA GLU A 263 -9.02 -15.44 -16.70
C GLU A 263 -10.31 -14.66 -16.48
N TYR A 264 -10.62 -14.30 -15.24
CA TYR A 264 -11.81 -13.50 -14.92
C TYR A 264 -11.76 -12.13 -15.58
N ILE A 265 -10.60 -11.46 -15.54
CA ILE A 265 -10.38 -10.15 -16.19
C ILE A 265 -10.56 -10.26 -17.71
N GLU A 266 -10.01 -11.30 -18.33
CA GLU A 266 -10.15 -11.51 -19.78
C GLU A 266 -11.60 -11.77 -20.18
N GLN A 267 -12.34 -12.64 -19.45
CA GLN A 267 -13.73 -13.01 -19.74
C GLN A 267 -14.70 -11.84 -19.56
N GLY A 268 -14.48 -11.00 -18.57
CA GLY A 268 -15.33 -9.83 -18.30
C GLY A 268 -15.29 -8.74 -19.36
N ARG A 269 -14.44 -8.88 -20.41
CA ARG A 269 -14.19 -7.91 -21.47
C ARG A 269 -14.52 -8.41 -22.88
N ARG A 270 -14.86 -9.67 -23.03
CA ARG A 270 -15.40 -10.23 -24.25
C ARG A 270 -16.93 -10.03 -24.28
#